data_c1a0de501b541f2a5464aa1b11c926e4
#
_entry.id   c1a0de501b541f2a5464aa1b11c926e4
#
_cell.length_a   1.000
_cell.length_b   1.000
_cell.length_c   1.000
_cell.angle_alpha   90.00
_cell.angle_beta   90.00
_cell.angle_gamma   90.00
#
_symmetry.space_group_name_H-M   'P 1'
#
loop_
_entity.id
_entity.type
_entity.pdbx_description
1 polymer ?
#
loop_
_entity_poly.entity_id
_entity_poly.type
_entity_poly.pdbx_seq_one_letter_code
_entity_poly.pdbx_strand_id
1 'polypeptide(L)'
;NEKWFALTDDDSLPEGILDDYTREIYNPEGELCGSHLIDTNSGNKERGICSIPYVRHSDGETVYFPSNLIENLFLSNGMSAGNNFAEAKVQCLSEIFERAVKRQIIEQEIVLPDVPEDVLNKYPGIVAGINGLEEQGFPVVVKDASLGGQFPVMCVTLMNPKTGGVFASFGAHPSFEVALERSLTELLQGRSFEGLNDVPKPTFNSMAVSEPENFVEHFIDSTGVISWRFFSAKHDYDFVEWDFSGSNEEETASLFGILESLGKEAYIAEFSDLGTACRILVPDYSEVYPVEDLIWDNTNKALNFREDILNLHRLSEDQLADLVERLEQSELDNYIDIITLIGIEFDENTVWGQLTILELKLLIYLALGDLEAAMELVEAFLQYNDNTIVERGLFYQAMHATLEVALSDDLEIEDYIHSFTRMFGQETMDAVVGSINGDVMFYGLTETSMKLEGLDRHLRLIESYKKLHTARAKKAGL
;
A
#
# COMPACT_ATOMS: atom_id res chain seq x y z
N ASN A 1 -1.11 24.56 2.78
CA ASN A 1 -0.11 24.76 1.72
C ASN A 1 1.13 23.98 2.10
N GLU A 2 1.57 23.04 1.25
CA GLU A 2 2.80 22.30 1.46
C GLU A 2 4.01 23.25 1.61
N LYS A 3 5.02 22.78 2.33
CA LYS A 3 6.31 23.45 2.48
C LYS A 3 7.40 22.49 2.01
N TRP A 4 8.35 23.04 1.29
CA TRP A 4 9.50 22.30 0.80
C TRP A 4 10.74 22.62 1.63
N PHE A 5 11.46 21.59 2.01
CA PHE A 5 12.70 21.69 2.76
C PHE A 5 13.85 21.17 1.93
N ALA A 6 14.91 21.98 1.79
CA ALA A 6 16.13 21.53 1.13
C ALA A 6 16.83 20.48 2.00
N LEU A 7 17.53 19.54 1.37
CA LEU A 7 18.41 18.63 2.08
C LEU A 7 19.54 19.39 2.75
N THR A 8 19.97 18.90 3.88
CA THR A 8 21.17 19.37 4.58
C THR A 8 22.44 18.77 3.95
N ASP A 9 23.58 19.40 4.12
CA ASP A 9 24.85 18.92 3.55
C ASP A 9 25.29 17.56 4.13
N ASP A 10 24.86 17.23 5.34
CA ASP A 10 25.15 15.98 6.05
C ASP A 10 24.00 14.97 5.99
N ASP A 11 23.00 15.24 5.16
CA ASP A 11 21.76 14.44 5.00
C ASP A 11 20.95 14.24 6.28
N SER A 12 21.16 15.03 7.32
CA SER A 12 20.32 15.02 8.52
C SER A 12 18.94 15.58 8.25
N LEU A 13 17.96 15.28 9.12
CA LEU A 13 16.61 15.85 8.99
C LEU A 13 16.64 17.38 9.14
N PRO A 14 16.13 18.15 8.16
CA PRO A 14 16.06 19.60 8.23
C PRO A 14 15.32 20.10 9.48
N GLU A 15 15.75 21.25 9.99
CA GLU A 15 15.06 21.94 11.09
C GLU A 15 13.63 22.33 10.67
N GLY A 16 12.66 22.06 11.55
CA GLY A 16 11.24 22.35 11.33
C GLY A 16 10.43 21.27 10.63
N ILE A 17 11.07 20.15 10.25
CA ILE A 17 10.39 18.90 9.92
C ILE A 17 10.20 18.10 11.19
N LEU A 18 8.96 17.68 11.48
CA LEU A 18 8.56 16.99 12.69
C LEU A 18 8.87 17.81 13.97
N ASP A 19 8.20 17.54 15.04
CA ASP A 19 8.53 18.05 16.36
C ASP A 19 9.35 17.03 17.18
N ASP A 20 9.74 17.38 18.39
CA ASP A 20 10.57 16.51 19.21
C ASP A 20 9.86 15.17 19.52
N TYR A 21 8.54 15.21 19.76
CA TYR A 21 7.75 14.01 20.05
C TYR A 21 7.72 13.05 18.83
N THR A 22 7.45 13.57 17.65
CA THR A 22 7.40 12.75 16.42
C THR A 22 8.78 12.30 15.95
N ARG A 23 9.83 13.09 16.22
CA ARG A 23 11.22 12.68 15.95
C ARG A 23 11.66 11.53 16.84
N GLU A 24 11.25 11.49 18.10
CA GLU A 24 11.53 10.38 18.99
C GLU A 24 10.87 9.08 18.53
N ILE A 25 9.69 9.15 17.89
CA ILE A 25 8.99 7.99 17.34
C ILE A 25 9.61 7.51 16.03
N TYR A 26 9.82 8.43 15.06
CA TYR A 26 10.22 8.06 13.70
C TYR A 26 11.72 8.01 13.46
N ASN A 27 12.52 8.52 14.36
CA ASN A 27 13.98 8.57 14.23
C ASN A 27 14.70 8.41 15.58
N PRO A 28 14.34 7.38 16.39
CA PRO A 28 14.91 7.22 17.74
C PRO A 28 16.42 7.02 17.72
N GLU A 29 16.96 6.32 16.73
CA GLU A 29 18.39 6.02 16.61
C GLU A 29 19.15 7.02 15.73
N GLY A 30 18.44 7.97 15.10
CA GLY A 30 19.04 8.96 14.19
C GLY A 30 19.39 8.41 12.80
N GLU A 31 18.81 7.28 12.41
CA GLU A 31 19.09 6.60 11.13
C GLU A 31 18.26 7.14 9.96
N LEU A 32 17.14 7.80 10.25
CA LEU A 32 16.29 8.42 9.23
C LEU A 32 16.95 9.69 8.69
N CYS A 33 17.39 9.62 7.43
CA CYS A 33 18.05 10.72 6.73
C CYS A 33 17.08 11.56 5.92
N GLY A 34 17.46 12.77 5.54
CA GLY A 34 16.69 13.64 4.67
C GLY A 34 16.39 13.03 3.31
N SER A 35 17.34 12.30 2.73
CA SER A 35 17.19 11.60 1.45
C SER A 35 16.11 10.53 1.46
N HIS A 36 15.82 9.88 2.60
CA HIS A 36 14.72 8.93 2.73
C HIS A 36 13.35 9.59 2.58
N LEU A 37 13.24 10.91 2.76
CA LEU A 37 11.99 11.66 2.79
C LEU A 37 11.73 12.54 1.57
N ILE A 38 12.61 12.47 0.55
CA ILE A 38 12.43 13.23 -0.69
C ILE A 38 11.11 12.83 -1.36
N ASP A 39 10.36 13.81 -1.87
CA ASP A 39 9.19 13.55 -2.70
C ASP A 39 9.64 13.18 -4.13
N THR A 40 9.53 11.90 -4.46
CA THR A 40 9.81 11.37 -5.80
C THR A 40 8.60 11.44 -6.72
N ASN A 41 7.38 11.39 -6.17
CA ASN A 41 6.14 11.26 -6.94
C ASN A 41 5.79 12.55 -7.70
N SER A 42 6.15 13.72 -7.18
CA SER A 42 5.91 15.00 -7.86
C SER A 42 6.85 15.27 -9.03
N GLY A 43 7.87 14.46 -9.23
CA GLY A 43 8.93 14.69 -10.23
C GLY A 43 9.85 15.88 -9.90
N ASN A 44 9.79 16.44 -8.69
CA ASN A 44 10.55 17.60 -8.24
C ASN A 44 11.59 17.25 -7.18
N LYS A 45 12.28 16.11 -7.31
CA LYS A 45 13.28 15.65 -6.32
C LYS A 45 14.30 16.72 -5.92
N GLU A 46 14.65 17.64 -6.86
CA GLU A 46 15.59 18.72 -6.61
C GLU A 46 15.09 19.76 -5.60
N ARG A 47 13.78 19.81 -5.33
CA ARG A 47 13.20 20.69 -4.31
C ARG A 47 13.37 20.11 -2.90
N GLY A 48 13.76 18.85 -2.78
CA GLY A 48 13.96 18.15 -1.53
C GLY A 48 12.69 17.53 -0.96
N ILE A 49 12.40 17.76 0.31
CA ILE A 49 11.35 17.14 1.08
C ILE A 49 10.07 17.96 1.02
N CYS A 50 9.01 17.41 0.42
CA CYS A 50 7.67 17.98 0.48
C CYS A 50 7.03 17.65 1.84
N SER A 51 6.57 18.64 2.58
CA SER A 51 5.93 18.44 3.87
C SER A 51 4.60 19.14 3.95
N ILE A 52 3.64 18.48 4.59
CA ILE A 52 2.27 18.97 4.79
C ILE A 52 2.15 19.53 6.22
N PRO A 53 1.60 20.75 6.40
CA PRO A 53 1.37 21.30 7.72
C PRO A 53 0.19 20.60 8.40
N TYR A 54 0.42 20.17 9.62
CA TYR A 54 -0.60 19.68 10.55
C TYR A 54 -0.61 20.55 11.80
N VAL A 55 -1.77 20.71 12.40
CA VAL A 55 -1.94 21.42 13.66
C VAL A 55 -1.97 20.40 14.79
N ARG A 56 -1.05 20.50 15.74
CA ARG A 56 -1.03 19.67 16.95
C ARG A 56 -2.25 20.00 17.81
N HIS A 57 -2.97 18.95 18.23
CA HIS A 57 -4.26 19.12 18.90
C HIS A 57 -4.14 19.80 20.27
N SER A 58 -3.10 19.46 21.04
CA SER A 58 -2.94 19.92 22.42
C SER A 58 -2.70 21.42 22.58
N ASP A 59 -1.99 22.06 21.63
CA ASP A 59 -1.57 23.47 21.76
C ASP A 59 -1.77 24.32 20.49
N GLY A 60 -2.16 23.72 19.38
CA GLY A 60 -2.40 24.41 18.13
C GLY A 60 -1.14 24.77 17.34
N GLU A 61 0.04 24.25 17.72
CA GLU A 61 1.29 24.47 16.99
C GLU A 61 1.27 23.75 15.64
N THR A 62 1.87 24.39 14.61
CA THR A 62 1.98 23.80 13.27
C THR A 62 3.24 22.96 13.17
N VAL A 63 3.08 21.70 12.85
CA VAL A 63 4.15 20.71 12.62
C VAL A 63 4.11 20.24 11.17
N TYR A 64 5.26 20.14 10.52
CA TYR A 64 5.37 19.72 9.13
C TYR A 64 5.73 18.24 9.02
N PHE A 65 4.82 17.46 8.46
CA PHE A 65 5.03 16.04 8.20
C PHE A 65 5.43 15.81 6.74
N PRO A 66 6.54 15.12 6.47
CA PRO A 66 6.93 14.74 5.11
C PRO A 66 5.84 13.92 4.42
N SER A 67 5.54 14.24 3.16
CA SER A 67 4.56 13.48 2.38
C SER A 67 4.98 12.01 2.23
N ASN A 68 6.25 11.75 2.04
CA ASN A 68 6.80 10.41 1.95
C ASN A 68 6.54 9.59 3.25
N LEU A 69 6.80 10.15 4.43
CA LEU A 69 6.48 9.50 5.70
C LEU A 69 4.99 9.15 5.79
N ILE A 70 4.12 10.10 5.41
CA ILE A 70 2.68 9.89 5.45
C ILE A 70 2.25 8.77 4.50
N GLU A 71 2.79 8.74 3.29
CA GLU A 71 2.46 7.76 2.26
C GLU A 71 2.98 6.36 2.62
N ASN A 72 4.18 6.25 3.20
CA ASN A 72 4.76 4.96 3.56
C ASN A 72 4.15 4.35 4.83
N LEU A 73 3.77 5.14 5.83
CA LEU A 73 3.31 4.60 7.11
C LEU A 73 1.79 4.62 7.29
N PHE A 74 1.11 5.65 6.81
CA PHE A 74 -0.30 5.86 7.15
C PHE A 74 -1.28 5.53 6.03
N LEU A 75 -0.84 5.49 4.78
CA LEU A 75 -1.71 5.35 3.60
C LEU A 75 -2.93 6.29 3.65
N SER A 76 -4.15 5.72 3.64
CA SER A 76 -5.42 6.47 3.76
C SER A 76 -5.96 6.55 5.18
N ASN A 77 -5.31 5.93 6.18
CA ASN A 77 -5.80 5.92 7.54
C ASN A 77 -5.96 7.34 8.11
N GLY A 78 -7.07 7.58 8.80
CA GLY A 78 -7.41 8.88 9.38
C GLY A 78 -7.76 9.97 8.34
N MET A 79 -8.18 9.60 7.12
CA MET A 79 -8.67 10.54 6.11
C MET A 79 -10.19 10.46 5.96
N SER A 80 -10.87 11.59 6.03
CA SER A 80 -12.31 11.63 5.83
C SER A 80 -12.83 12.97 5.30
N ALA A 81 -14.02 12.93 4.74
CA ALA A 81 -14.80 14.10 4.37
C ALA A 81 -16.13 14.11 5.15
N GLY A 82 -16.72 15.30 5.31
CA GLY A 82 -17.99 15.47 5.98
C GLY A 82 -18.68 16.76 5.54
N ASN A 83 -19.89 17.00 6.05
CA ASN A 83 -20.62 18.24 5.81
C ASN A 83 -19.99 19.43 6.55
N ASN A 84 -19.27 19.17 7.63
CA ASN A 84 -18.47 20.11 8.40
C ASN A 84 -17.22 19.43 8.97
N PHE A 85 -16.29 20.20 9.55
CA PHE A 85 -15.04 19.65 10.09
C PHE A 85 -15.22 18.75 11.31
N ALA A 86 -16.23 19.01 12.15
CA ALA A 86 -16.49 18.13 13.30
C ALA A 86 -16.92 16.74 12.83
N GLU A 87 -17.86 16.65 11.89
CA GLU A 87 -18.27 15.38 11.28
C GLU A 87 -17.09 14.66 10.60
N ALA A 88 -16.27 15.39 9.82
CA ALA A 88 -15.09 14.81 9.20
C ALA A 88 -14.11 14.24 10.24
N LYS A 89 -13.88 14.97 11.36
CA LYS A 89 -13.02 14.50 12.45
C LYS A 89 -13.57 13.26 13.15
N VAL A 90 -14.88 13.20 13.40
CA VAL A 90 -15.54 12.01 13.94
C VAL A 90 -15.27 10.79 13.05
N GLN A 91 -15.40 10.93 11.75
CA GLN A 91 -15.13 9.84 10.81
C GLN A 91 -13.65 9.44 10.81
N CYS A 92 -12.71 10.41 10.78
CA CYS A 92 -11.28 10.13 10.86
C CYS A 92 -10.91 9.35 12.14
N LEU A 93 -11.36 9.83 13.29
CA LEU A 93 -11.05 9.23 14.58
C LEU A 93 -11.72 7.85 14.72
N SER A 94 -12.95 7.69 14.23
CA SER A 94 -13.62 6.39 14.20
C SER A 94 -12.81 5.37 13.41
N GLU A 95 -12.34 5.70 12.21
CA GLU A 95 -11.48 4.81 11.42
C GLU A 95 -10.17 4.48 12.15
N ILE A 96 -9.51 5.47 12.77
CA ILE A 96 -8.29 5.26 13.55
C ILE A 96 -8.56 4.28 14.70
N PHE A 97 -9.63 4.48 15.49
CA PHE A 97 -9.97 3.56 16.58
C PHE A 97 -10.34 2.17 16.08
N GLU A 98 -11.13 2.08 15.02
CA GLU A 98 -11.49 0.80 14.41
C GLU A 98 -10.25 -0.04 14.10
N ARG A 99 -9.28 0.55 13.40
CA ARG A 99 -8.06 -0.12 12.97
C ARG A 99 -7.10 -0.43 14.12
N ALA A 100 -6.89 0.53 15.01
CA ALA A 100 -6.00 0.35 16.17
C ALA A 100 -6.56 -0.71 17.14
N VAL A 101 -7.85 -0.67 17.45
CA VAL A 101 -8.50 -1.63 18.33
C VAL A 101 -8.58 -3.02 17.68
N LYS A 102 -8.89 -3.09 16.38
CA LYS A 102 -8.83 -4.34 15.61
C LYS A 102 -7.45 -4.97 15.68
N ARG A 103 -6.38 -4.19 15.43
CA ARG A 103 -5.00 -4.65 15.54
C ARG A 103 -4.71 -5.19 16.94
N GLN A 104 -5.03 -4.43 17.98
CA GLN A 104 -4.81 -4.85 19.36
C GLN A 104 -5.54 -6.15 19.71
N ILE A 105 -6.80 -6.31 19.27
CA ILE A 105 -7.60 -7.50 19.51
C ILE A 105 -6.97 -8.73 18.84
N ILE A 106 -6.54 -8.59 17.60
CA ILE A 106 -5.96 -9.68 16.80
C ILE A 106 -4.57 -10.04 17.35
N GLU A 107 -3.69 -9.05 17.57
CA GLU A 107 -2.32 -9.24 18.04
C GLU A 107 -2.27 -9.89 19.42
N GLN A 108 -3.13 -9.46 20.35
CA GLN A 108 -3.21 -9.99 21.71
C GLN A 108 -4.15 -11.18 21.84
N GLU A 109 -4.78 -11.63 20.74
CA GLU A 109 -5.77 -12.70 20.71
C GLU A 109 -6.89 -12.52 21.75
N ILE A 110 -7.39 -11.28 21.94
CA ILE A 110 -8.41 -10.94 22.94
C ILE A 110 -9.72 -11.62 22.60
N VAL A 111 -10.31 -12.27 23.59
CA VAL A 111 -11.61 -12.96 23.47
C VAL A 111 -12.74 -12.01 23.81
N LEU A 112 -13.43 -11.54 22.77
CA LEU A 112 -14.51 -10.56 22.90
C LEU A 112 -15.81 -11.21 23.42
N PRO A 113 -16.57 -10.51 24.30
CA PRO A 113 -17.89 -10.97 24.70
C PRO A 113 -18.91 -10.83 23.55
N ASP A 114 -19.87 -11.74 23.48
CA ASP A 114 -20.99 -11.65 22.57
C ASP A 114 -21.93 -10.54 23.01
N VAL A 115 -22.52 -9.82 22.05
CA VAL A 115 -23.58 -8.85 22.36
C VAL A 115 -24.85 -9.59 22.74
N PRO A 116 -25.47 -9.31 23.91
CA PRO A 116 -26.69 -9.97 24.35
C PRO A 116 -27.84 -9.78 23.37
N GLU A 117 -28.67 -10.83 23.21
CA GLU A 117 -29.79 -10.84 22.28
C GLU A 117 -30.80 -9.73 22.58
N ASP A 118 -31.07 -9.43 23.82
CA ASP A 118 -31.96 -8.34 24.24
C ASP A 118 -31.45 -6.95 23.86
N VAL A 119 -30.12 -6.78 23.75
CA VAL A 119 -29.49 -5.56 23.24
C VAL A 119 -29.63 -5.49 21.73
N LEU A 120 -29.32 -6.58 20.99
CA LEU A 120 -29.48 -6.62 19.54
C LEU A 120 -30.91 -6.36 19.10
N ASN A 121 -31.89 -6.87 19.83
CA ASN A 121 -33.32 -6.69 19.54
C ASN A 121 -33.81 -5.23 19.63
N LYS A 122 -33.00 -4.31 20.18
CA LYS A 122 -33.26 -2.86 20.11
C LYS A 122 -33.09 -2.31 18.68
N TYR A 123 -32.35 -3.02 17.81
CA TYR A 123 -31.96 -2.61 16.46
C TYR A 123 -32.53 -3.55 15.38
N PRO A 124 -33.81 -3.47 15.07
CA PRO A 124 -34.50 -4.45 14.18
C PRO A 124 -33.91 -4.49 12.76
N GLY A 125 -33.35 -3.40 12.26
CA GLY A 125 -32.65 -3.35 10.96
C GLY A 125 -31.40 -4.22 10.94
N ILE A 126 -30.63 -4.18 12.01
CA ILE A 126 -29.41 -4.99 12.20
C ILE A 126 -29.80 -6.49 12.29
N VAL A 127 -30.79 -6.80 13.12
CA VAL A 127 -31.29 -8.18 13.27
C VAL A 127 -31.81 -8.75 11.93
N ALA A 128 -32.51 -7.95 11.13
CA ALA A 128 -32.92 -8.35 9.80
C ALA A 128 -31.76 -8.63 8.85
N GLY A 129 -30.70 -7.82 8.91
CA GLY A 129 -29.46 -8.04 8.15
C GLY A 129 -28.77 -9.34 8.54
N ILE A 130 -28.60 -9.59 9.84
CA ILE A 130 -28.02 -10.83 10.37
C ILE A 130 -28.82 -12.05 9.91
N ASN A 131 -30.15 -12.04 10.11
CA ASN A 131 -31.02 -13.14 9.67
C ASN A 131 -30.90 -13.39 8.16
N GLY A 132 -30.79 -12.33 7.35
CA GLY A 132 -30.61 -12.47 5.90
C GLY A 132 -29.32 -13.19 5.52
N LEU A 133 -28.22 -12.99 6.24
CA LEU A 133 -26.95 -13.70 6.05
C LEU A 133 -27.06 -15.16 6.51
N GLU A 134 -27.71 -15.42 7.64
CA GLU A 134 -27.91 -16.76 8.17
C GLU A 134 -28.86 -17.62 7.25
N GLU A 135 -29.86 -17.01 6.65
CA GLU A 135 -30.72 -17.66 5.63
C GLU A 135 -29.94 -18.08 4.38
N GLN A 136 -28.82 -17.38 4.06
CA GLN A 136 -27.90 -17.76 3.00
C GLN A 136 -26.88 -18.84 3.44
N GLY A 137 -26.95 -19.27 4.70
CA GLY A 137 -26.09 -20.32 5.25
C GLY A 137 -24.77 -19.84 5.86
N PHE A 138 -24.66 -18.56 6.20
CA PHE A 138 -23.52 -17.97 6.86
C PHE A 138 -23.87 -17.59 8.30
N PRO A 139 -23.50 -18.40 9.32
CA PRO A 139 -23.66 -18.02 10.71
C PRO A 139 -22.94 -16.70 11.01
N VAL A 140 -23.58 -15.84 11.79
CA VAL A 140 -23.09 -14.52 12.18
C VAL A 140 -23.00 -14.44 13.69
N VAL A 141 -21.89 -13.90 14.22
CA VAL A 141 -21.75 -13.60 15.64
C VAL A 141 -21.39 -12.13 15.80
N VAL A 142 -22.12 -11.44 16.67
CA VAL A 142 -21.90 -10.03 17.00
C VAL A 142 -21.16 -9.95 18.34
N LYS A 143 -20.03 -9.24 18.34
CA LYS A 143 -19.16 -9.14 19.49
C LYS A 143 -18.90 -7.68 19.87
N ASP A 144 -18.81 -7.43 21.16
CA ASP A 144 -18.37 -6.14 21.69
C ASP A 144 -16.87 -6.00 21.58
N ALA A 145 -16.39 -5.10 20.72
CA ALA A 145 -14.97 -4.80 20.52
C ALA A 145 -14.54 -3.53 21.28
N SER A 146 -15.35 -3.05 22.21
CA SER A 146 -15.09 -1.80 22.93
C SER A 146 -13.99 -1.89 23.99
N LEU A 147 -13.45 -3.08 24.23
CA LEU A 147 -12.50 -3.37 25.31
C LEU A 147 -13.00 -2.90 26.69
N GLY A 148 -14.25 -3.27 27.01
CA GLY A 148 -14.91 -2.91 28.27
C GLY A 148 -15.46 -1.48 28.27
N GLY A 149 -15.93 -0.98 27.15
CA GLY A 149 -16.54 0.34 26.99
C GLY A 149 -15.53 1.48 26.86
N GLN A 150 -14.25 1.18 26.57
CA GLN A 150 -13.22 2.20 26.39
C GLN A 150 -13.23 2.81 25.00
N PHE A 151 -13.63 2.03 23.99
CA PHE A 151 -13.58 2.44 22.58
C PHE A 151 -14.93 2.26 21.89
N PRO A 152 -15.29 3.14 20.94
CA PRO A 152 -16.55 3.06 20.22
C PRO A 152 -16.49 2.05 19.07
N VAL A 153 -16.12 0.80 19.33
CA VAL A 153 -15.86 -0.21 18.31
C VAL A 153 -16.71 -1.46 18.53
N MET A 154 -17.28 -1.98 17.43
CA MET A 154 -18.02 -3.22 17.35
C MET A 154 -17.35 -4.21 16.39
N CYS A 155 -17.66 -5.49 16.54
CA CYS A 155 -17.20 -6.52 15.63
C CYS A 155 -18.34 -7.44 15.24
N VAL A 156 -18.44 -7.73 13.93
CA VAL A 156 -19.35 -8.76 13.41
C VAL A 156 -18.52 -9.80 12.68
N THR A 157 -18.67 -11.06 13.03
CA THR A 157 -17.99 -12.18 12.37
C THR A 157 -18.97 -12.97 11.54
N LEU A 158 -18.55 -13.33 10.33
CA LEU A 158 -19.26 -14.21 9.43
C LEU A 158 -18.47 -15.50 9.24
N MET A 159 -19.14 -16.64 9.39
CA MET A 159 -18.51 -17.95 9.24
C MET A 159 -18.99 -18.62 7.95
N ASN A 160 -18.09 -19.27 7.22
CA ASN A 160 -18.44 -20.08 6.07
C ASN A 160 -18.31 -21.58 6.42
N PRO A 161 -19.41 -22.29 6.72
CA PRO A 161 -19.37 -23.70 7.12
C PRO A 161 -18.85 -24.64 6.02
N LYS A 162 -18.87 -24.21 4.75
CA LYS A 162 -18.41 -25.03 3.61
C LYS A 162 -16.89 -25.07 3.53
N THR A 163 -16.24 -23.95 3.79
CA THR A 163 -14.77 -23.82 3.69
C THR A 163 -14.10 -23.85 5.06
N GLY A 164 -14.82 -23.50 6.12
CA GLY A 164 -14.28 -23.26 7.45
C GLY A 164 -13.62 -21.88 7.60
N GLY A 165 -13.74 -21.02 6.58
CA GLY A 165 -13.25 -19.65 6.62
C GLY A 165 -14.07 -18.76 7.54
N VAL A 166 -13.44 -17.74 8.11
CA VAL A 166 -14.10 -16.77 8.97
C VAL A 166 -13.65 -15.36 8.60
N PHE A 167 -14.61 -14.47 8.47
CA PHE A 167 -14.39 -13.06 8.21
C PHE A 167 -14.82 -12.23 9.42
N ALA A 168 -13.94 -11.40 9.94
CA ALA A 168 -14.23 -10.49 11.06
C ALA A 168 -14.20 -9.05 10.57
N SER A 169 -15.35 -8.42 10.54
CA SER A 169 -15.51 -7.00 10.23
C SER A 169 -15.61 -6.20 11.52
N PHE A 170 -14.92 -5.08 11.56
CA PHE A 170 -14.99 -4.13 12.65
C PHE A 170 -15.63 -2.85 12.13
N GLY A 171 -16.25 -2.10 13.03
CA GLY A 171 -16.84 -0.82 12.71
C GLY A 171 -16.83 0.06 13.94
N ALA A 172 -16.49 1.32 13.75
CA ALA A 172 -16.43 2.30 14.83
C ALA A 172 -17.29 3.52 14.54
N HIS A 173 -17.96 3.99 15.56
CA HIS A 173 -18.69 5.25 15.57
C HIS A 173 -19.08 5.59 17.02
N PRO A 174 -19.16 6.87 17.44
CA PRO A 174 -19.66 7.25 18.77
C PRO A 174 -21.03 6.67 19.13
N SER A 175 -21.94 6.51 18.16
CA SER A 175 -23.22 5.82 18.35
C SER A 175 -23.05 4.31 18.20
N PHE A 176 -23.47 3.55 19.22
CA PHE A 176 -23.46 2.08 19.23
C PHE A 176 -24.18 1.47 18.01
N GLU A 177 -25.38 1.99 17.68
CA GLU A 177 -26.15 1.53 16.52
C GLU A 177 -25.39 1.69 15.22
N VAL A 178 -24.79 2.87 15.01
CA VAL A 178 -24.03 3.16 13.78
C VAL A 178 -22.74 2.33 13.69
N ALA A 179 -22.03 2.14 14.80
CA ALA A 179 -20.85 1.26 14.84
C ALA A 179 -21.22 -0.18 14.45
N LEU A 180 -22.33 -0.68 14.98
CA LEU A 180 -22.83 -2.01 14.68
C LEU A 180 -23.30 -2.14 13.22
N GLU A 181 -24.03 -1.14 12.70
CA GLU A 181 -24.46 -1.09 11.30
C GLU A 181 -23.27 -1.11 10.34
N ARG A 182 -22.21 -0.33 10.63
CA ARG A 182 -20.97 -0.33 9.86
C ARG A 182 -20.31 -1.70 9.85
N SER A 183 -20.13 -2.31 11.02
CA SER A 183 -19.54 -3.64 11.12
C SER A 183 -20.31 -4.68 10.27
N LEU A 184 -21.63 -4.57 10.20
CA LEU A 184 -22.47 -5.48 9.42
C LEU A 184 -22.40 -5.18 7.91
N THR A 185 -22.44 -3.91 7.51
CA THR A 185 -22.44 -3.52 6.09
C THR A 185 -21.08 -3.77 5.42
N GLU A 186 -20.00 -3.67 6.16
CA GLU A 186 -18.65 -3.92 5.66
C GLU A 186 -18.35 -5.40 5.42
N LEU A 187 -19.10 -6.33 5.99
CA LEU A 187 -18.94 -7.78 5.75
C LEU A 187 -18.98 -8.15 4.26
N LEU A 188 -19.76 -7.44 3.46
CA LEU A 188 -19.95 -7.71 2.02
C LEU A 188 -19.44 -6.57 1.13
N GLN A 189 -18.75 -5.57 1.67
CA GLN A 189 -18.28 -4.44 0.88
C GLN A 189 -17.33 -4.92 -0.22
N GLY A 190 -17.74 -4.69 -1.48
CA GLY A 190 -16.95 -5.09 -2.66
C GLY A 190 -16.89 -6.59 -2.91
N ARG A 191 -17.66 -7.43 -2.19
CA ARG A 191 -17.63 -8.89 -2.31
C ARG A 191 -18.98 -9.47 -2.68
N SER A 192 -18.95 -10.53 -3.49
CA SER A 192 -20.09 -11.44 -3.66
C SER A 192 -20.04 -12.55 -2.61
N PHE A 193 -21.16 -13.29 -2.45
CA PHE A 193 -21.16 -14.49 -1.61
C PHE A 193 -20.16 -15.57 -2.07
N GLU A 194 -19.78 -15.58 -3.36
CA GLU A 194 -18.77 -16.48 -3.88
C GLU A 194 -17.38 -16.10 -3.37
N GLY A 195 -17.05 -14.80 -3.26
CA GLY A 195 -15.79 -14.30 -2.70
C GLY A 195 -15.59 -14.65 -1.22
N LEU A 196 -16.64 -15.05 -0.50
CA LEU A 196 -16.50 -15.56 0.87
C LEU A 196 -15.94 -16.99 0.95
N ASN A 197 -15.72 -17.66 -0.19
CA ASN A 197 -15.08 -18.98 -0.20
C ASN A 197 -13.56 -18.89 -0.03
N ASP A 198 -12.95 -17.75 -0.33
CA ASP A 198 -11.50 -17.53 -0.29
C ASP A 198 -11.03 -16.97 1.06
N VAL A 199 -11.96 -16.75 2.00
CA VAL A 199 -11.64 -16.24 3.35
C VAL A 199 -10.86 -17.30 4.13
N PRO A 200 -9.75 -16.92 4.82
CA PRO A 200 -8.89 -17.83 5.52
C PRO A 200 -9.58 -18.52 6.70
N LYS A 201 -9.09 -19.71 7.03
CA LYS A 201 -9.53 -20.43 8.24
C LYS A 201 -8.80 -19.88 9.44
N PRO A 202 -9.46 -19.74 10.59
CA PRO A 202 -8.78 -19.40 11.83
C PRO A 202 -7.71 -20.44 12.21
N THR A 203 -6.71 -20.01 12.98
CA THR A 203 -5.61 -20.86 13.41
C THR A 203 -5.37 -20.76 14.92
N PHE A 204 -4.68 -21.73 15.51
CA PHE A 204 -4.10 -21.63 16.84
C PHE A 204 -2.60 -21.25 16.80
N ASN A 205 -2.07 -20.97 15.61
CA ASN A 205 -0.69 -20.49 15.45
C ASN A 205 -0.63 -18.98 15.73
N SER A 206 -0.31 -18.62 16.98
CA SER A 206 -0.22 -17.21 17.40
C SER A 206 0.85 -16.42 16.62
N MET A 207 1.91 -17.07 16.13
CA MET A 207 2.92 -16.40 15.32
C MET A 207 2.32 -15.93 13.98
N ALA A 208 1.57 -16.80 13.28
CA ALA A 208 0.92 -16.42 12.03
C ALA A 208 -0.13 -15.31 12.21
N VAL A 209 -0.77 -15.25 13.38
CA VAL A 209 -1.77 -14.20 13.70
C VAL A 209 -1.09 -12.85 13.96
N SER A 210 0.12 -12.86 14.55
CA SER A 210 0.87 -11.64 14.91
C SER A 210 1.91 -11.19 13.89
N GLU A 211 1.98 -11.83 12.71
CA GLU A 211 2.84 -11.39 11.62
C GLU A 211 2.40 -9.99 11.11
N PRO A 212 3.35 -9.07 10.85
CA PRO A 212 3.03 -7.73 10.35
C PRO A 212 2.19 -7.76 9.07
N GLU A 213 2.47 -8.65 8.14
CA GLU A 213 1.76 -8.84 6.88
C GLU A 213 0.29 -9.20 7.12
N ASN A 214 -0.01 -9.98 8.16
CA ASN A 214 -1.39 -10.31 8.54
C ASN A 214 -2.17 -9.06 8.96
N PHE A 215 -1.54 -8.09 9.62
CA PHE A 215 -2.20 -6.82 9.96
C PHE A 215 -2.45 -5.97 8.72
N VAL A 216 -1.54 -5.98 7.75
CA VAL A 216 -1.72 -5.30 6.46
C VAL A 216 -2.91 -5.90 5.69
N GLU A 217 -3.05 -7.24 5.62
CA GLU A 217 -4.21 -7.91 5.03
C GLU A 217 -5.52 -7.53 5.76
N HIS A 218 -5.49 -7.46 7.07
CA HIS A 218 -6.64 -6.97 7.86
C HIS A 218 -6.95 -5.51 7.59
N PHE A 219 -5.96 -4.70 7.24
CA PHE A 219 -6.15 -3.30 6.87
C PHE A 219 -6.75 -3.16 5.47
N ILE A 220 -6.22 -3.88 4.48
CA ILE A 220 -6.61 -3.74 3.07
C ILE A 220 -8.07 -4.16 2.86
N ASP A 221 -8.42 -5.36 3.30
CA ASP A 221 -9.71 -5.95 2.96
C ASP A 221 -10.31 -6.88 4.03
N SER A 222 -9.73 -6.88 5.24
CA SER A 222 -10.14 -7.72 6.36
C SER A 222 -10.02 -9.23 6.13
N THR A 223 -9.18 -9.68 5.18
CA THR A 223 -8.93 -11.11 4.90
C THR A 223 -7.82 -11.74 5.73
N GLY A 224 -7.20 -11.00 6.61
CA GLY A 224 -6.17 -11.56 7.50
C GLY A 224 -6.70 -12.73 8.35
N VAL A 225 -5.78 -13.59 8.77
CA VAL A 225 -6.06 -14.76 9.62
C VAL A 225 -6.34 -14.32 11.05
N ILE A 226 -7.37 -14.88 11.68
CA ILE A 226 -7.68 -14.69 13.10
C ILE A 226 -7.43 -15.97 13.91
N SER A 227 -7.25 -15.80 15.22
CA SER A 227 -7.07 -16.93 16.14
C SER A 227 -8.41 -17.64 16.43
N TRP A 228 -8.40 -18.98 16.51
CA TRP A 228 -9.54 -19.72 17.07
C TRP A 228 -9.88 -19.31 18.50
N ARG A 229 -8.92 -18.76 19.26
CA ARG A 229 -9.17 -18.25 20.61
C ARG A 229 -10.25 -17.16 20.63
N PHE A 230 -10.36 -16.37 19.56
CA PHE A 230 -11.37 -15.33 19.40
C PHE A 230 -12.80 -15.85 19.59
N PHE A 231 -13.05 -17.15 19.34
CA PHE A 231 -14.36 -17.81 19.50
C PHE A 231 -14.49 -18.61 20.79
N SER A 232 -13.57 -18.41 21.76
CA SER A 232 -13.69 -19.03 23.07
C SER A 232 -14.95 -18.55 23.80
N ALA A 233 -15.62 -19.47 24.50
CA ALA A 233 -16.75 -19.11 25.38
C ALA A 233 -16.30 -18.38 26.67
N LYS A 234 -15.00 -18.32 26.96
CA LYS A 234 -14.46 -17.61 28.11
C LYS A 234 -13.91 -16.28 27.64
N HIS A 235 -14.68 -15.23 27.83
CA HIS A 235 -14.34 -13.88 27.44
C HIS A 235 -13.31 -13.25 28.40
N ASP A 236 -12.50 -12.31 27.89
CA ASP A 236 -11.49 -11.61 28.69
C ASP A 236 -12.08 -10.43 29.46
N TYR A 237 -13.28 -9.97 29.11
CA TYR A 237 -14.03 -8.92 29.80
C TYR A 237 -15.52 -9.12 29.63
N ASP A 238 -16.34 -8.42 30.45
CA ASP A 238 -17.79 -8.46 30.36
C ASP A 238 -18.31 -7.46 29.32
N PHE A 239 -19.43 -7.81 28.66
CA PHE A 239 -20.10 -6.90 27.75
C PHE A 239 -20.50 -5.59 28.43
N VAL A 240 -20.29 -4.48 27.75
CA VAL A 240 -20.70 -3.12 28.16
C VAL A 240 -21.49 -2.46 27.05
N GLU A 241 -22.73 -2.07 27.34
CA GLU A 241 -23.50 -1.22 26.43
C GLU A 241 -22.99 0.22 26.60
N TRP A 242 -22.27 0.70 25.61
CA TRP A 242 -21.67 2.02 25.59
C TRP A 242 -22.41 2.95 24.62
N ASP A 243 -22.32 4.26 24.84
CA ASP A 243 -22.83 5.28 23.94
C ASP A 243 -22.03 6.57 24.16
N PHE A 244 -21.33 7.00 23.10
CA PHE A 244 -20.57 8.26 23.03
C PHE A 244 -21.26 9.29 22.13
N SER A 245 -22.49 9.01 21.69
CA SER A 245 -23.23 9.85 20.74
C SER A 245 -23.63 11.21 21.31
N GLY A 246 -23.66 12.20 20.44
CA GLY A 246 -24.01 13.56 20.75
C GLY A 246 -24.11 14.43 19.50
N SER A 247 -23.89 15.72 19.63
CA SER A 247 -23.58 16.57 18.48
C SER A 247 -22.20 16.21 17.93
N ASN A 248 -21.93 16.52 16.66
CA ASN A 248 -20.62 16.24 16.04
C ASN A 248 -19.44 16.83 16.86
N GLU A 249 -19.65 17.98 17.49
CA GLU A 249 -18.66 18.63 18.36
C GLU A 249 -18.44 17.86 19.67
N GLU A 250 -19.51 17.34 20.29
CA GLU A 250 -19.43 16.51 21.51
C GLU A 250 -18.80 15.16 21.21
N GLU A 251 -19.17 14.54 20.09
CA GLU A 251 -18.56 13.29 19.61
C GLU A 251 -17.06 13.46 19.33
N THR A 252 -16.68 14.53 18.62
CA THR A 252 -15.28 14.88 18.38
C THR A 252 -14.51 15.05 19.68
N ALA A 253 -15.06 15.78 20.65
CA ALA A 253 -14.43 16.01 21.94
C ALA A 253 -14.27 14.68 22.73
N SER A 254 -15.27 13.81 22.69
CA SER A 254 -15.23 12.49 23.34
C SER A 254 -14.12 11.61 22.75
N LEU A 255 -14.00 11.56 21.42
CA LEU A 255 -12.98 10.76 20.74
C LEU A 255 -11.56 11.29 20.99
N PHE A 256 -11.33 12.60 20.97
CA PHE A 256 -10.04 13.17 21.36
C PHE A 256 -9.74 12.89 22.85
N GLY A 257 -10.75 12.95 23.73
CA GLY A 257 -10.58 12.59 25.14
C GLY A 257 -10.12 11.15 25.36
N ILE A 258 -10.50 10.22 24.47
CA ILE A 258 -9.95 8.85 24.48
C ILE A 258 -8.45 8.88 24.15
N LEU A 259 -8.01 9.57 23.09
CA LEU A 259 -6.59 9.70 22.74
C LEU A 259 -5.76 10.34 23.87
N GLU A 260 -6.30 11.40 24.48
CA GLU A 260 -5.67 12.05 25.65
C GLU A 260 -5.49 11.07 26.81
N SER A 261 -6.51 10.24 27.09
CA SER A 261 -6.44 9.22 28.14
C SER A 261 -5.40 8.14 27.88
N LEU A 262 -5.08 7.88 26.59
CA LEU A 262 -4.01 6.97 26.14
C LEU A 262 -2.63 7.65 26.13
N GLY A 263 -2.56 8.97 26.40
CA GLY A 263 -1.32 9.73 26.30
C GLY A 263 -0.84 9.92 24.86
N LYS A 264 -1.75 9.83 23.87
CA LYS A 264 -1.43 9.99 22.45
C LYS A 264 -1.71 11.41 21.99
N GLU A 265 -0.79 11.96 21.18
CA GLU A 265 -0.95 13.26 20.56
C GLU A 265 -1.53 13.11 19.14
N ALA A 266 -2.39 14.04 18.73
CA ALA A 266 -3.01 14.04 17.42
C ALA A 266 -2.59 15.29 16.61
N TYR A 267 -2.42 15.08 15.30
CA TYR A 267 -2.05 16.14 14.35
C TYR A 267 -3.09 16.21 13.25
N ILE A 268 -3.65 17.40 13.01
CA ILE A 268 -4.83 17.58 12.18
C ILE A 268 -4.50 18.48 10.98
N ALA A 269 -4.79 18.01 9.77
CA ALA A 269 -4.83 18.83 8.56
C ALA A 269 -6.25 18.95 8.05
N GLU A 270 -6.72 20.20 7.86
CA GLU A 270 -8.05 20.51 7.34
C GLU A 270 -7.97 21.03 5.91
N PHE A 271 -8.87 20.54 5.05
CA PHE A 271 -8.94 20.87 3.62
C PHE A 271 -10.33 21.38 3.27
N SER A 272 -10.40 22.57 2.63
CA SER A 272 -11.68 23.22 2.27
C SER A 272 -11.78 23.60 0.79
N ASP A 273 -10.81 23.20 -0.04
CA ASP A 273 -10.74 23.69 -1.43
C ASP A 273 -11.82 23.11 -2.34
N LEU A 274 -12.12 21.81 -2.20
CA LEU A 274 -13.10 21.08 -3.01
C LEU A 274 -14.29 20.57 -2.20
N GLY A 275 -14.21 20.64 -0.90
CA GLY A 275 -15.19 20.16 0.06
C GLY A 275 -14.59 20.23 1.46
N THR A 276 -15.35 19.83 2.47
CA THR A 276 -14.83 19.73 3.84
C THR A 276 -14.23 18.35 4.04
N ALA A 277 -12.93 18.32 4.24
CA ALA A 277 -12.19 17.08 4.52
C ALA A 277 -11.11 17.34 5.56
N CYS A 278 -10.70 16.32 6.28
CA CYS A 278 -9.54 16.39 7.16
C CYS A 278 -8.72 15.08 7.10
N ARG A 279 -7.51 15.19 7.61
CA ARG A 279 -6.67 14.05 7.93
C ARG A 279 -6.14 14.20 9.34
N ILE A 280 -6.19 13.14 10.13
CA ILE A 280 -5.66 13.09 11.48
C ILE A 280 -4.56 12.01 11.49
N LEU A 281 -3.38 12.39 12.00
CA LEU A 281 -2.29 11.47 12.28
C LEU A 281 -2.16 11.34 13.80
N VAL A 282 -2.02 10.13 14.28
CA VAL A 282 -1.77 9.82 15.69
C VAL A 282 -0.50 8.95 15.74
N PRO A 283 0.69 9.58 15.85
CA PRO A 283 1.96 8.87 15.87
C PRO A 283 2.03 7.78 16.92
N ASP A 284 2.61 6.62 16.56
CA ASP A 284 2.68 5.40 17.37
C ASP A 284 1.28 4.83 17.75
N TYR A 285 0.29 5.07 16.87
CA TYR A 285 -1.07 4.54 17.06
C TYR A 285 -1.86 4.33 15.75
N SER A 286 -1.70 5.21 14.77
CA SER A 286 -2.49 5.17 13.53
C SER A 286 -1.69 4.79 12.28
N GLU A 287 -0.44 4.37 12.43
CA GLU A 287 0.35 3.79 11.35
C GLU A 287 -0.26 2.46 10.90
N VAL A 288 -0.22 2.23 9.59
CA VAL A 288 -0.64 0.96 8.95
C VAL A 288 0.54 0.02 8.87
N TYR A 289 1.68 0.57 8.42
CA TYR A 289 2.94 -0.16 8.33
C TYR A 289 3.83 0.13 9.55
N PRO A 290 4.72 -0.81 9.90
CA PRO A 290 5.71 -0.59 10.94
C PRO A 290 6.60 0.62 10.66
N VAL A 291 7.06 1.31 11.70
CA VAL A 291 7.92 2.50 11.54
C VAL A 291 9.25 2.14 10.87
N GLU A 292 9.72 0.93 11.08
CA GLU A 292 10.93 0.37 10.46
C GLU A 292 10.84 0.36 8.93
N ASP A 293 9.67 0.18 8.36
CA ASP A 293 9.43 0.19 6.91
C ASP A 293 9.75 1.55 6.29
N LEU A 294 9.73 2.63 7.08
CA LEU A 294 10.13 3.94 6.59
C LEU A 294 11.59 4.00 6.12
N ILE A 295 12.45 3.16 6.65
CA ILE A 295 13.87 3.08 6.27
C ILE A 295 14.10 1.90 5.32
N TRP A 296 13.53 0.72 5.63
CA TRP A 296 13.81 -0.54 4.93
C TRP A 296 13.00 -0.73 3.64
N ASP A 297 11.71 -0.37 3.64
CA ASP A 297 10.79 -0.55 2.50
C ASP A 297 10.30 0.77 1.90
N ASN A 298 11.01 1.85 2.20
CA ASN A 298 10.70 3.17 1.70
C ASN A 298 10.71 3.22 0.16
N THR A 299 9.67 3.77 -0.43
CA THR A 299 9.54 3.99 -1.89
C THR A 299 10.68 4.83 -2.46
N ASN A 300 11.42 5.58 -1.64
CA ASN A 300 12.58 6.36 -2.07
C ASN A 300 13.86 5.56 -2.31
N LYS A 301 13.93 4.27 -1.95
CA LYS A 301 15.05 3.38 -2.38
C LYS A 301 15.26 3.46 -3.89
N ALA A 302 14.22 3.74 -4.61
CA ALA A 302 14.20 3.92 -6.06
C ALA A 302 14.98 5.13 -6.59
N LEU A 303 15.27 6.13 -5.78
CA LEU A 303 16.04 7.31 -6.24
C LEU A 303 17.39 6.92 -6.84
N ASN A 304 18.01 5.89 -6.30
CA ASN A 304 19.28 5.37 -6.76
C ASN A 304 19.23 4.71 -8.15
N PHE A 305 18.03 4.37 -8.63
CA PHE A 305 17.81 3.65 -9.89
C PHE A 305 17.11 4.49 -10.96
N ARG A 306 16.35 5.52 -10.56
CA ARG A 306 15.46 6.27 -11.45
C ARG A 306 16.17 6.90 -12.64
N GLU A 307 17.33 7.52 -12.42
CA GLU A 307 18.07 8.20 -13.48
C GLU A 307 18.62 7.19 -14.50
N ASP A 308 19.20 6.09 -14.03
CA ASP A 308 19.74 5.05 -14.89
C ASP A 308 18.65 4.32 -15.66
N ILE A 309 17.54 3.97 -15.01
CA ILE A 309 16.40 3.33 -15.67
C ILE A 309 15.81 4.23 -16.77
N LEU A 310 15.62 5.52 -16.51
CA LEU A 310 15.10 6.45 -17.53
C LEU A 310 16.10 6.71 -18.67
N ASN A 311 17.40 6.59 -18.43
CA ASN A 311 18.43 6.72 -19.43
C ASN A 311 18.94 5.37 -19.98
N LEU A 312 18.23 4.27 -19.76
CA LEU A 312 18.68 2.90 -20.01
C LEU A 312 19.35 2.70 -21.38
N HIS A 313 18.75 3.24 -22.45
CA HIS A 313 19.29 3.15 -23.82
C HIS A 313 20.59 3.94 -24.07
N ARG A 314 21.03 4.74 -23.11
CA ARG A 314 22.22 5.61 -23.21
C ARG A 314 23.33 5.18 -22.28
N LEU A 315 23.09 4.17 -21.45
CA LEU A 315 24.09 3.65 -20.52
C LEU A 315 25.17 2.86 -21.28
N SER A 316 26.40 2.97 -20.83
CA SER A 316 27.50 2.10 -21.29
C SER A 316 27.38 0.70 -20.69
N GLU A 317 28.10 -0.27 -21.22
CA GLU A 317 28.16 -1.64 -20.64
C GLU A 317 28.57 -1.61 -19.16
N ASP A 318 29.56 -0.80 -18.77
CA ASP A 318 29.98 -0.66 -17.37
C ASP A 318 28.85 -0.10 -16.48
N GLN A 319 28.07 0.84 -16.98
CA GLN A 319 26.94 1.43 -16.25
C GLN A 319 25.75 0.46 -16.16
N LEU A 320 25.52 -0.35 -17.20
CA LEU A 320 24.51 -1.41 -17.17
C LEU A 320 24.89 -2.51 -16.17
N ALA A 321 26.15 -2.90 -16.13
CA ALA A 321 26.68 -3.86 -15.16
C ALA A 321 26.54 -3.33 -13.71
N ASP A 322 26.89 -2.06 -13.47
CA ASP A 322 26.69 -1.40 -12.18
C ASP A 322 25.20 -1.36 -11.78
N LEU A 323 24.32 -1.01 -12.72
CA LEU A 323 22.87 -0.94 -12.46
C LEU A 323 22.31 -2.31 -12.06
N VAL A 324 22.61 -3.39 -12.79
CA VAL A 324 22.10 -4.72 -12.46
C VAL A 324 22.68 -5.22 -11.13
N GLU A 325 23.97 -4.99 -10.85
CA GLU A 325 24.59 -5.34 -9.56
C GLU A 325 23.91 -4.62 -8.39
N ARG A 326 23.64 -3.32 -8.50
CA ARG A 326 22.91 -2.54 -7.48
C ARG A 326 21.47 -3.04 -7.29
N LEU A 327 20.77 -3.42 -8.37
CA LEU A 327 19.43 -4.02 -8.29
C LEU A 327 19.46 -5.37 -7.56
N GLU A 328 20.50 -6.17 -7.74
CA GLU A 328 20.66 -7.44 -7.03
C GLU A 328 20.98 -7.25 -5.54
N GLN A 329 21.85 -6.28 -5.23
CA GLN A 329 22.23 -5.98 -3.85
C GLN A 329 21.13 -5.26 -3.05
N SER A 330 20.12 -4.70 -3.73
CA SER A 330 19.06 -3.93 -3.08
C SER A 330 18.03 -4.76 -2.33
N GLU A 331 18.05 -6.09 -2.50
CA GLU A 331 17.05 -7.02 -1.94
C GLU A 331 15.58 -6.68 -2.31
N LEU A 332 15.38 -5.85 -3.33
CA LEU A 332 14.05 -5.53 -3.84
C LEU A 332 13.40 -6.77 -4.46
N ASP A 333 12.10 -6.94 -4.22
CA ASP A 333 11.35 -8.02 -4.84
C ASP A 333 11.37 -7.88 -6.37
N ASN A 334 11.73 -8.96 -7.04
CA ASN A 334 11.81 -9.04 -8.51
C ASN A 334 10.48 -8.76 -9.22
N TYR A 335 9.36 -8.88 -8.54
CA TYR A 335 8.02 -8.66 -9.11
C TYR A 335 7.48 -7.26 -8.89
N ILE A 336 8.24 -6.36 -8.25
CA ILE A 336 7.88 -4.95 -8.17
C ILE A 336 7.88 -4.34 -9.58
N ASP A 337 6.80 -3.65 -9.92
CA ASP A 337 6.68 -2.90 -11.16
C ASP A 337 7.65 -1.71 -11.17
N ILE A 338 8.34 -1.50 -12.28
CA ILE A 338 9.25 -0.36 -12.46
C ILE A 338 8.54 0.98 -12.29
N ILE A 339 7.25 1.07 -12.68
CA ILE A 339 6.45 2.27 -12.46
C ILE A 339 6.33 2.62 -10.98
N THR A 340 6.12 1.62 -10.13
CA THR A 340 6.07 1.78 -8.68
C THR A 340 7.45 2.14 -8.13
N LEU A 341 8.48 1.43 -8.59
CA LEU A 341 9.85 1.65 -8.15
C LEU A 341 10.34 3.08 -8.41
N ILE A 342 10.16 3.63 -9.61
CA ILE A 342 10.71 4.94 -9.98
C ILE A 342 9.69 6.09 -9.95
N GLY A 343 8.45 5.84 -9.51
CA GLY A 343 7.41 6.87 -9.38
C GLY A 343 7.04 7.55 -10.70
N ILE A 344 6.98 6.81 -11.81
CA ILE A 344 6.65 7.33 -13.14
C ILE A 344 5.38 6.67 -13.64
N GLU A 345 4.38 7.46 -14.02
CA GLU A 345 3.17 6.97 -14.67
C GLU A 345 3.44 6.79 -16.17
N PHE A 346 3.40 5.56 -16.64
CA PHE A 346 3.57 5.23 -18.06
C PHE A 346 2.25 5.20 -18.83
N ASP A 347 2.30 5.30 -20.16
CA ASP A 347 1.12 5.19 -20.99
C ASP A 347 0.59 3.75 -21.00
N GLU A 348 -0.73 3.59 -21.03
CA GLU A 348 -1.40 2.28 -21.03
C GLU A 348 -0.96 1.43 -22.22
N ASN A 349 -0.87 0.12 -22.01
CA ASN A 349 -0.47 -0.87 -23.01
C ASN A 349 0.95 -0.68 -23.57
N THR A 350 1.84 -0.03 -22.83
CA THR A 350 3.28 0.00 -23.14
C THR A 350 4.03 -1.05 -22.31
N VAL A 351 5.16 -1.51 -22.80
CA VAL A 351 6.04 -2.44 -22.06
C VAL A 351 6.49 -1.80 -20.74
N TRP A 352 6.79 -0.51 -20.74
CA TRP A 352 7.12 0.24 -19.52
C TRP A 352 6.06 0.08 -18.41
N GLY A 353 4.77 0.07 -18.77
CA GLY A 353 3.66 -0.03 -17.80
C GLY A 353 3.51 -1.41 -17.17
N GLN A 354 4.24 -2.41 -17.64
CA GLN A 354 4.20 -3.80 -17.16
C GLN A 354 5.58 -4.36 -16.84
N LEU A 355 6.61 -3.52 -16.94
CA LEU A 355 8.00 -3.90 -16.69
C LEU A 355 8.22 -4.12 -15.20
N THR A 356 8.69 -5.32 -14.83
CA THR A 356 9.11 -5.65 -13.48
C THR A 356 10.62 -5.53 -13.32
N ILE A 357 11.12 -5.54 -12.09
CA ILE A 357 12.57 -5.58 -11.80
C ILE A 357 13.20 -6.83 -12.43
N LEU A 358 12.53 -7.99 -12.34
CA LEU A 358 13.01 -9.25 -12.95
C LEU A 358 13.23 -9.07 -14.44
N GLU A 359 12.26 -8.55 -15.15
CA GLU A 359 12.37 -8.37 -16.59
C GLU A 359 13.37 -7.28 -16.97
N LEU A 360 13.49 -6.21 -16.19
CA LEU A 360 14.52 -5.21 -16.41
C LEU A 360 15.93 -5.83 -16.31
N LYS A 361 16.19 -6.65 -15.27
CA LYS A 361 17.46 -7.38 -15.13
C LYS A 361 17.71 -8.30 -16.33
N LEU A 362 16.71 -9.07 -16.74
CA LEU A 362 16.78 -9.93 -17.92
C LEU A 362 17.22 -9.15 -19.17
N LEU A 363 16.57 -8.01 -19.43
CA LEU A 363 16.90 -7.16 -20.59
C LEU A 363 18.31 -6.57 -20.49
N ILE A 364 18.78 -6.25 -19.28
CA ILE A 364 20.16 -5.75 -19.07
C ILE A 364 21.16 -6.87 -19.30
N TYR A 365 20.95 -8.10 -18.78
CA TYR A 365 21.87 -9.20 -19.02
C TYR A 365 21.95 -9.60 -20.49
N LEU A 366 20.82 -9.56 -21.22
CA LEU A 366 20.85 -9.72 -22.70
C LEU A 366 21.71 -8.63 -23.37
N ALA A 367 21.58 -7.37 -22.93
CA ALA A 367 22.36 -6.26 -23.48
C ALA A 367 23.87 -6.37 -23.15
N LEU A 368 24.22 -7.02 -22.03
CA LEU A 368 25.60 -7.31 -21.63
C LEU A 368 26.16 -8.59 -22.25
N GLY A 369 25.31 -9.38 -22.92
CA GLY A 369 25.71 -10.67 -23.51
C GLY A 369 25.92 -11.78 -22.48
N ASP A 370 25.45 -11.60 -21.24
CA ASP A 370 25.45 -12.64 -20.20
C ASP A 370 24.22 -13.55 -20.39
N LEU A 371 24.38 -14.53 -21.28
CA LEU A 371 23.29 -15.42 -21.66
C LEU A 371 22.94 -16.44 -20.59
N GLU A 372 23.88 -16.78 -19.69
CA GLU A 372 23.60 -17.70 -18.57
C GLU A 372 22.68 -17.03 -17.55
N ALA A 373 22.99 -15.81 -17.11
CA ALA A 373 22.12 -15.03 -16.22
C ALA A 373 20.76 -14.71 -16.87
N ALA A 374 20.76 -14.39 -18.17
CA ALA A 374 19.51 -14.17 -18.92
C ALA A 374 18.62 -15.43 -18.96
N MET A 375 19.22 -16.63 -19.07
CA MET A 375 18.47 -17.89 -19.08
C MET A 375 17.73 -18.13 -17.76
N GLU A 376 18.40 -17.93 -16.62
CA GLU A 376 17.79 -18.09 -15.29
C GLU A 376 16.58 -17.16 -15.12
N LEU A 377 16.72 -15.90 -15.56
CA LEU A 377 15.65 -14.92 -15.43
C LEU A 377 14.49 -15.13 -16.40
N VAL A 378 14.74 -15.62 -17.62
CA VAL A 378 13.65 -15.94 -18.56
C VAL A 378 12.83 -17.15 -18.10
N GLU A 379 13.47 -18.14 -17.47
CA GLU A 379 12.75 -19.25 -16.84
C GLU A 379 11.82 -18.77 -15.73
N ALA A 380 12.34 -17.93 -14.83
CA ALA A 380 11.54 -17.32 -13.76
C ALA A 380 10.39 -16.46 -14.34
N PHE A 381 10.65 -15.65 -15.38
CA PHE A 381 9.64 -14.85 -16.03
C PHE A 381 8.49 -15.69 -16.59
N LEU A 382 8.80 -16.79 -17.28
CA LEU A 382 7.80 -17.68 -17.88
C LEU A 382 6.99 -18.46 -16.84
N GLN A 383 7.57 -18.72 -15.67
CA GLN A 383 6.90 -19.44 -14.60
C GLN A 383 5.81 -18.60 -13.90
N TYR A 384 6.04 -17.30 -13.74
CA TYR A 384 5.21 -16.46 -12.87
C TYR A 384 4.45 -15.35 -13.59
N ASN A 385 4.65 -15.18 -14.92
CA ASN A 385 4.01 -14.07 -15.65
C ASN A 385 2.75 -14.54 -16.37
N ASP A 386 1.60 -13.98 -16.00
CA ASP A 386 0.29 -14.17 -16.61
C ASP A 386 0.17 -13.34 -17.91
N ASN A 387 1.09 -13.47 -18.83
CA ASN A 387 1.16 -12.95 -20.22
C ASN A 387 -0.03 -12.06 -20.65
N THR A 388 -0.10 -10.85 -20.12
CA THR A 388 -1.15 -9.88 -20.47
C THR A 388 -0.96 -9.33 -21.90
N ILE A 389 0.27 -9.30 -22.40
CA ILE A 389 0.61 -8.97 -23.81
C ILE A 389 1.12 -10.22 -24.50
N VAL A 390 0.31 -10.76 -25.42
CA VAL A 390 0.59 -12.04 -26.11
C VAL A 390 1.94 -12.02 -26.84
N GLU A 391 2.25 -10.94 -27.57
CA GLU A 391 3.50 -10.78 -28.30
C GLU A 391 4.73 -10.83 -27.39
N ARG A 392 4.62 -10.27 -26.20
CA ARG A 392 5.70 -10.28 -25.19
C ARG A 392 5.95 -11.66 -24.62
N GLY A 393 4.88 -12.41 -24.29
CA GLY A 393 4.99 -13.80 -23.87
C GLY A 393 5.61 -14.68 -24.96
N LEU A 394 5.25 -14.46 -26.21
CA LEU A 394 5.80 -15.19 -27.36
C LEU A 394 7.31 -14.92 -27.53
N PHE A 395 7.74 -13.65 -27.36
CA PHE A 395 9.16 -13.29 -27.40
C PHE A 395 9.97 -14.04 -26.35
N TYR A 396 9.52 -14.09 -25.09
CA TYR A 396 10.26 -14.80 -24.04
C TYR A 396 10.23 -16.31 -24.16
N GLN A 397 9.16 -16.90 -24.70
CA GLN A 397 9.15 -18.33 -25.05
C GLN A 397 10.18 -18.65 -26.16
N ALA A 398 10.25 -17.81 -27.19
CA ALA A 398 11.22 -17.93 -28.25
C ALA A 398 12.66 -17.68 -27.74
N MET A 399 12.83 -16.70 -26.85
CA MET A 399 14.11 -16.39 -26.19
C MET A 399 14.61 -17.60 -25.42
N HIS A 400 13.76 -18.20 -24.55
CA HIS A 400 14.11 -19.39 -23.78
C HIS A 400 14.60 -20.51 -24.69
N ALA A 401 13.82 -20.91 -25.72
CA ALA A 401 14.21 -21.97 -26.64
C ALA A 401 15.51 -21.66 -27.39
N THR A 402 15.76 -20.38 -27.71
CA THR A 402 16.98 -19.98 -28.42
C THR A 402 18.19 -19.99 -27.48
N LEU A 403 18.02 -19.57 -26.22
CA LEU A 403 19.09 -19.63 -25.21
C LEU A 403 19.45 -21.07 -24.87
N GLU A 404 18.48 -22.01 -24.79
CA GLU A 404 18.81 -23.45 -24.62
C GLU A 404 19.78 -23.97 -25.68
N VAL A 405 19.61 -23.53 -26.94
CA VAL A 405 20.51 -23.89 -28.03
C VAL A 405 21.84 -23.15 -27.92
N ALA A 406 21.80 -21.85 -27.66
CA ALA A 406 22.99 -20.99 -27.62
C ALA A 406 23.95 -21.34 -26.46
N LEU A 407 23.42 -21.86 -25.35
CA LEU A 407 24.22 -22.31 -24.19
C LEU A 407 24.66 -23.79 -24.27
N SER A 408 24.26 -24.50 -25.31
CA SER A 408 24.64 -25.92 -25.49
C SER A 408 25.93 -26.04 -26.32
N ASP A 409 26.86 -26.85 -25.84
CA ASP A 409 28.10 -27.18 -26.58
C ASP A 409 27.87 -28.02 -27.85
N ASP A 410 26.72 -28.71 -27.93
CA ASP A 410 26.42 -29.70 -28.95
C ASP A 410 25.38 -29.23 -30.00
N LEU A 411 24.79 -28.03 -29.84
CA LEU A 411 23.70 -27.52 -30.70
C LEU A 411 24.14 -26.27 -31.43
N GLU A 412 23.70 -26.14 -32.68
CA GLU A 412 23.94 -24.97 -33.52
C GLU A 412 22.59 -24.29 -33.85
N ILE A 413 22.46 -22.98 -33.68
CA ILE A 413 21.19 -22.25 -33.87
C ILE A 413 20.67 -22.37 -35.30
N GLU A 414 21.55 -22.51 -36.30
CA GLU A 414 21.24 -22.67 -37.70
C GLU A 414 20.39 -23.90 -37.97
N ASP A 415 20.56 -24.97 -37.20
CA ASP A 415 19.79 -26.20 -37.34
C ASP A 415 18.33 -26.05 -36.87
N TYR A 416 18.05 -25.10 -35.98
CA TYR A 416 16.75 -24.92 -35.34
C TYR A 416 16.00 -23.66 -35.79
N ILE A 417 16.69 -22.65 -36.30
CA ILE A 417 16.12 -21.34 -36.64
C ILE A 417 14.90 -21.43 -37.57
N HIS A 418 14.90 -22.35 -38.54
CA HIS A 418 13.76 -22.56 -39.43
C HIS A 418 12.52 -23.06 -38.66
N SER A 419 12.70 -23.98 -37.73
CA SER A 419 11.62 -24.52 -36.91
C SER A 419 11.09 -23.48 -35.92
N PHE A 420 11.99 -22.74 -35.27
CA PHE A 420 11.63 -21.66 -34.35
C PHE A 420 10.88 -20.52 -35.09
N THR A 421 11.34 -20.15 -36.28
CA THR A 421 10.63 -19.16 -37.11
C THR A 421 9.21 -19.62 -37.46
N ARG A 422 9.00 -20.91 -37.74
CA ARG A 422 7.66 -21.45 -38.01
C ARG A 422 6.77 -21.49 -36.75
N MET A 423 7.35 -21.65 -35.58
CA MET A 423 6.64 -21.71 -34.31
C MET A 423 6.30 -20.32 -33.77
N PHE A 424 7.28 -19.43 -33.74
CA PHE A 424 7.19 -18.14 -33.07
C PHE A 424 6.98 -16.95 -34.02
N GLY A 425 7.17 -17.15 -35.34
CA GLY A 425 7.08 -16.11 -36.35
C GLY A 425 8.41 -15.42 -36.66
N GLN A 426 8.53 -14.88 -37.88
CA GLN A 426 9.78 -14.24 -38.34
C GLN A 426 10.15 -13.02 -37.49
N GLU A 427 9.20 -12.14 -37.25
CA GLU A 427 9.42 -10.88 -36.52
C GLU A 427 9.91 -11.16 -35.07
N THR A 428 9.30 -12.14 -34.39
CA THR A 428 9.71 -12.54 -33.05
C THR A 428 11.14 -13.11 -33.06
N MET A 429 11.44 -13.98 -34.02
CA MET A 429 12.79 -14.59 -34.11
C MET A 429 13.85 -13.56 -34.49
N ASP A 430 13.55 -12.62 -35.38
CA ASP A 430 14.46 -11.52 -35.71
C ASP A 430 14.78 -10.67 -34.46
N ALA A 431 13.77 -10.41 -33.63
CA ALA A 431 13.96 -9.68 -32.37
C ALA A 431 14.79 -10.49 -31.34
N VAL A 432 14.50 -11.80 -31.21
CA VAL A 432 15.23 -12.69 -30.27
C VAL A 432 16.69 -12.82 -30.67
N VAL A 433 16.97 -13.17 -31.93
CA VAL A 433 18.35 -13.27 -32.42
C VAL A 433 19.08 -11.94 -32.35
N GLY A 434 18.37 -10.84 -32.69
CA GLY A 434 18.93 -9.49 -32.54
C GLY A 434 19.26 -9.14 -31.09
N SER A 435 18.43 -9.59 -30.12
CA SER A 435 18.72 -9.34 -28.68
C SER A 435 19.90 -10.15 -28.18
N ILE A 436 20.04 -11.41 -28.61
CA ILE A 436 21.20 -12.27 -28.26
C ILE A 436 22.50 -11.72 -28.85
N ASN A 437 22.43 -11.19 -30.06
CA ASN A 437 23.61 -10.63 -30.76
C ASN A 437 23.94 -9.16 -30.34
N GLY A 438 23.10 -8.54 -29.50
CA GLY A 438 23.24 -7.13 -29.10
C GLY A 438 22.79 -6.11 -30.15
N ASP A 439 22.16 -6.55 -31.25
CA ASP A 439 21.59 -5.66 -32.30
C ASP A 439 20.26 -5.03 -31.86
N VAL A 440 19.50 -5.67 -30.99
CA VAL A 440 18.23 -5.21 -30.42
C VAL A 440 18.37 -5.10 -28.91
N MET A 441 18.54 -3.89 -28.40
CA MET A 441 18.61 -3.64 -26.97
C MET A 441 17.22 -3.31 -26.40
N PHE A 442 16.90 -3.85 -25.24
CA PHE A 442 15.68 -3.53 -24.47
C PHE A 442 14.40 -3.69 -25.29
N TYR A 443 14.16 -4.89 -25.83
CA TYR A 443 13.02 -5.21 -26.69
C TYR A 443 11.69 -4.67 -26.13
N GLY A 444 10.99 -3.89 -26.97
CA GLY A 444 9.68 -3.31 -26.64
C GLY A 444 9.70 -2.06 -25.75
N LEU A 445 10.87 -1.68 -25.18
CA LEU A 445 10.99 -0.43 -24.45
C LEU A 445 11.28 0.74 -25.39
N THR A 446 10.44 1.76 -25.32
CA THR A 446 10.71 3.03 -26.01
C THR A 446 11.77 3.81 -25.29
N GLU A 447 12.71 4.41 -26.05
CA GLU A 447 13.72 5.29 -25.47
C GLU A 447 13.07 6.49 -24.77
N THR A 448 13.55 6.78 -23.56
CA THR A 448 13.16 7.96 -22.79
C THR A 448 14.40 8.58 -22.13
N SER A 449 14.23 9.58 -21.27
CA SER A 449 15.27 10.20 -20.47
C SER A 449 14.69 10.90 -19.25
N MET A 450 15.53 11.57 -18.48
CA MET A 450 15.09 12.45 -17.39
C MET A 450 14.17 13.60 -17.85
N LYS A 451 14.03 13.85 -19.15
CA LYS A 451 13.05 14.80 -19.71
C LYS A 451 11.69 14.17 -19.98
N LEU A 452 11.56 12.85 -19.76
CA LEU A 452 10.34 12.08 -19.87
C LEU A 452 9.74 12.09 -21.29
N GLU A 453 10.58 12.12 -22.33
CA GLU A 453 10.14 12.04 -23.72
C GLU A 453 9.39 10.71 -23.94
N GLY A 454 8.25 10.78 -24.60
CA GLY A 454 7.39 9.61 -24.88
C GLY A 454 6.53 9.15 -23.70
N LEU A 455 6.55 9.86 -22.56
CA LEU A 455 5.74 9.56 -21.38
C LEU A 455 4.62 10.61 -21.22
N ASP A 456 3.71 10.67 -22.19
CA ASP A 456 2.70 11.71 -22.28
C ASP A 456 1.72 11.72 -21.10
N ARG A 457 1.41 10.54 -20.54
CA ARG A 457 0.52 10.43 -19.38
C ARG A 457 1.14 11.11 -18.16
N HIS A 458 2.40 10.83 -17.86
CA HIS A 458 3.11 11.46 -16.75
C HIS A 458 3.30 12.96 -16.93
N LEU A 459 3.64 13.40 -18.14
CA LEU A 459 3.76 14.83 -18.48
C LEU A 459 2.42 15.58 -18.28
N ARG A 460 1.29 14.97 -18.67
CA ARG A 460 -0.04 15.52 -18.41
C ARG A 460 -0.36 15.60 -16.91
N LEU A 461 0.08 14.61 -16.13
CA LEU A 461 -0.07 14.61 -14.66
C LEU A 461 0.69 15.79 -14.05
N ILE A 462 1.98 15.97 -14.39
CA ILE A 462 2.81 17.09 -13.94
C ILE A 462 2.18 18.44 -14.33
N GLU A 463 1.68 18.57 -15.55
CA GLU A 463 1.01 19.81 -16.00
C GLU A 463 -0.27 20.09 -15.21
N SER A 464 -1.04 19.07 -14.89
CA SER A 464 -2.26 19.18 -14.09
C SER A 464 -1.93 19.63 -12.66
N TYR A 465 -0.87 19.09 -12.06
CA TYR A 465 -0.33 19.53 -10.78
C TYR A 465 0.07 21.01 -10.81
N LYS A 466 0.82 21.44 -11.82
CA LYS A 466 1.22 22.86 -11.98
C LYS A 466 0.01 23.79 -12.10
N LYS A 467 -1.03 23.38 -12.83
CA LYS A 467 -2.29 24.16 -12.94
C LYS A 467 -2.99 24.27 -11.60
N LEU A 468 -3.08 23.18 -10.85
CA LEU A 468 -3.68 23.15 -9.51
C LEU A 468 -2.94 24.09 -8.54
N HIS A 469 -1.61 23.99 -8.49
CA HIS A 469 -0.77 24.88 -7.65
C HIS A 469 -0.95 26.36 -8.02
N THR A 470 -0.97 26.67 -9.32
CA THR A 470 -1.19 28.05 -9.78
C THR A 470 -2.57 28.57 -9.38
N ALA A 471 -3.61 27.71 -9.45
CA ALA A 471 -4.95 28.08 -9.05
C ALA A 471 -5.07 28.33 -7.54
N ARG A 472 -4.42 27.47 -6.73
CA ARG A 472 -4.36 27.62 -5.27
C ARG A 472 -3.63 28.91 -4.86
N ALA A 473 -2.46 29.17 -5.44
CA ALA A 473 -1.72 30.41 -5.17
C ALA A 473 -2.55 31.66 -5.46
N LYS A 474 -3.24 31.71 -6.61
CA LYS A 474 -4.15 32.81 -6.94
C LYS A 474 -5.30 32.96 -5.94
N LYS A 475 -5.88 31.85 -5.47
CA LYS A 475 -6.97 31.89 -4.47
C LYS A 475 -6.47 32.39 -3.11
N ALA A 476 -5.23 32.04 -2.75
CA ALA A 476 -4.58 32.47 -1.51
C ALA A 476 -4.03 33.93 -1.55
N GLY A 477 -4.11 34.62 -2.70
CA GLY A 477 -3.58 35.96 -2.86
C GLY A 477 -2.04 36.06 -2.91
N LEU A 478 -1.39 34.95 -3.25
CA LEU A 478 0.07 34.79 -3.43
C LEU A 478 0.48 34.98 -4.89
#